data_5ecde160e1164c84f8e9c979cb81fd77
#
_entry.id   5ecde160e1164c84f8e9c979cb81fd77
#
_cell.length_a   1.000
_cell.length_b   1.000
_cell.length_c   1.000
_cell.angle_alpha   90.00
_cell.angle_beta   90.00
_cell.angle_gamma   90.00
#
_symmetry.space_group_name_H-M   'P 1'
#
loop_
_entity.id
_entity.type
_entity.pdbx_description
1 polymer ?
#
loop_
_entity_poly.entity_id
_entity_poly.type
_entity_poly.pdbx_seq_one_letter_code
_entity_poly.pdbx_strand_id
1 'polypeptide(L)'
;MKTDVVIVGCGVAGLYAALNLPREKQILIITKSDRKSSDSFLAQGGICVLRDEKDYESFFQDTLKAGHYENNRESVEIMIRSSRGIIEELMSWGVEFEQKDGELLYTREGAHSRNRILYHEDITGEEITGKLL
;
A
#
# COMPACT_ATOMS: atom_id res chain seq x y z
N MET A 1 -12.06 -2.46 29.72
CA MET A 1 -12.35 -2.20 28.29
C MET A 1 -12.54 -3.55 27.63
N LYS A 2 -13.67 -3.77 26.96
CA LYS A 2 -13.90 -5.02 26.22
C LYS A 2 -13.51 -4.75 24.76
N THR A 3 -12.65 -5.57 24.19
CA THR A 3 -12.11 -5.40 22.82
C THR A 3 -12.35 -6.69 22.05
N ASP A 4 -12.84 -6.59 20.82
CA ASP A 4 -13.07 -7.75 19.95
C ASP A 4 -11.82 -8.12 19.17
N VAL A 5 -11.05 -7.12 18.76
CA VAL A 5 -9.83 -7.30 17.94
C VAL A 5 -8.71 -6.41 18.48
N VAL A 6 -7.52 -6.97 18.61
CA VAL A 6 -6.30 -6.23 18.89
C VAL A 6 -5.37 -6.31 17.68
N ILE A 7 -4.97 -5.14 17.16
CA ILE A 7 -4.01 -5.01 16.06
C ILE A 7 -2.69 -4.48 16.64
N VAL A 8 -1.62 -5.19 16.40
CA VAL A 8 -0.27 -4.81 16.86
C VAL A 8 0.47 -4.14 15.71
N GLY A 9 0.66 -2.83 15.82
CA GLY A 9 1.29 -1.98 14.82
C GLY A 9 0.30 -1.04 14.12
N CYS A 10 0.70 0.22 13.98
CA CYS A 10 -0.09 1.28 13.31
C CYS A 10 0.50 1.67 11.93
N GLY A 11 1.25 0.78 11.32
CA GLY A 11 1.64 0.94 9.91
C GLY A 11 0.46 0.68 8.96
N VAL A 12 0.66 0.90 7.67
CA VAL A 12 -0.40 0.79 6.65
C VAL A 12 -1.19 -0.53 6.72
N ALA A 13 -0.53 -1.65 6.95
CA ALA A 13 -1.19 -2.96 7.03
C ALA A 13 -2.17 -3.06 8.22
N GLY A 14 -1.76 -2.55 9.39
CA GLY A 14 -2.62 -2.54 10.59
C GLY A 14 -3.81 -1.60 10.44
N LEU A 15 -3.59 -0.42 9.88
CA LEU A 15 -4.63 0.58 9.62
C LEU A 15 -5.62 0.07 8.56
N TYR A 16 -5.11 -0.46 7.46
CA TYR A 16 -5.94 -1.03 6.41
C TYR A 16 -6.79 -2.20 6.92
N ALA A 17 -6.20 -3.11 7.70
CA ALA A 17 -6.94 -4.20 8.32
C ALA A 17 -8.05 -3.70 9.24
N ALA A 18 -7.77 -2.67 10.07
CA ALA A 18 -8.77 -2.09 10.97
C ALA A 18 -9.96 -1.50 10.21
N LEU A 19 -9.73 -0.78 9.12
CA LEU A 19 -10.77 -0.15 8.31
C LEU A 19 -11.64 -1.17 7.55
N ASN A 20 -11.09 -2.34 7.27
CA ASN A 20 -11.80 -3.44 6.60
C ASN A 20 -12.54 -4.38 7.56
N LEU A 21 -12.44 -4.18 8.87
CA LEU A 21 -13.23 -4.94 9.84
C LEU A 21 -14.66 -4.40 9.95
N PRO A 22 -15.64 -5.25 10.32
CA PRO A 22 -17.02 -4.81 10.53
C PRO A 22 -17.10 -3.68 11.57
N ARG A 23 -17.90 -2.65 11.28
CA ARG A 23 -17.99 -1.41 12.08
C ARG A 23 -18.46 -1.63 13.52
N GLU A 24 -19.16 -2.72 13.79
CA GLU A 24 -19.62 -3.10 15.13
C GLU A 24 -18.51 -3.67 16.02
N LYS A 25 -17.32 -3.95 15.47
CA LYS A 25 -16.19 -4.46 16.22
C LYS A 25 -15.48 -3.35 17.01
N GLN A 26 -15.18 -3.63 18.26
CA GLN A 26 -14.33 -2.78 19.07
C GLN A 26 -12.87 -3.14 18.82
N ILE A 27 -12.18 -2.28 18.11
CA ILE A 27 -10.80 -2.50 17.66
C ILE A 27 -9.86 -1.68 18.54
N LEU A 28 -8.80 -2.32 19.02
CA LEU A 28 -7.70 -1.67 19.70
C LEU A 28 -6.44 -1.82 18.86
N ILE A 29 -5.87 -0.69 18.43
CA ILE A 29 -4.55 -0.68 17.79
C ILE A 29 -3.52 -0.26 18.81
N ILE A 30 -2.47 -1.08 18.99
CA ILE A 30 -1.35 -0.79 19.88
C ILE A 30 -0.06 -0.63 19.06
N THR A 31 0.77 0.32 19.43
CA THR A 31 2.05 0.58 18.78
C THR A 31 3.15 0.78 19.82
N LYS A 32 4.38 0.47 19.43
CA LYS A 32 5.55 0.59 20.33
C LYS A 32 6.01 2.04 20.53
N SER A 33 5.64 2.94 19.62
CA SER A 33 6.08 4.34 19.65
C SER A 33 5.00 5.25 19.03
N ASP A 34 5.35 6.49 18.73
CA ASP A 34 4.48 7.43 18.04
C ASP A 34 4.04 6.90 16.67
N ARG A 35 2.79 7.17 16.30
CA ARG A 35 2.19 6.73 15.02
C ARG A 35 2.92 7.25 13.78
N LYS A 36 3.59 8.41 13.88
CA LYS A 36 4.37 9.02 12.80
C LYS A 36 5.77 8.41 12.65
N SER A 37 6.16 7.49 13.54
CA SER A 37 7.47 6.81 13.50
C SER A 37 7.41 5.41 12.88
N SER A 38 6.28 5.02 12.30
CA SER A 38 6.19 3.74 11.57
C SER A 38 6.95 3.83 10.23
N ASP A 39 7.54 2.72 9.80
CA ASP A 39 8.20 2.64 8.50
C ASP A 39 7.26 3.02 7.35
N SER A 40 5.96 2.67 7.48
CA SER A 40 4.94 3.07 6.51
C SER A 40 4.76 4.58 6.42
N PHE A 41 4.78 5.30 7.57
CA PHE A 41 4.67 6.77 7.59
C PHE A 41 5.91 7.43 6.99
N LEU A 42 7.08 6.87 7.23
CA LEU A 42 8.37 7.41 6.76
C LEU A 42 8.72 7.01 5.33
N ALA A 43 7.91 6.18 4.68
CA ALA A 43 8.16 5.72 3.31
C ALA A 43 7.97 6.85 2.29
N GLN A 44 8.96 7.06 1.43
CA GLN A 44 9.00 8.15 0.45
C GLN A 44 8.64 7.67 -0.97
N GLY A 45 9.12 6.49 -1.38
CA GLY A 45 9.18 6.05 -2.78
C GLY A 45 7.87 5.85 -3.51
N GLY A 46 6.77 5.55 -2.82
CA GLY A 46 5.47 5.33 -3.44
C GLY A 46 4.95 3.90 -3.33
N ILE A 47 3.84 3.60 -4.03
CA ILE A 47 3.16 2.31 -4.02
C ILE A 47 2.99 1.76 -5.44
N CYS A 48 3.35 0.48 -5.62
CA CYS A 48 3.24 -0.17 -6.93
C CYS A 48 1.81 -0.62 -7.21
N VAL A 49 1.38 -0.49 -8.46
CA VAL A 49 0.06 -0.92 -8.91
C VAL A 49 0.12 -1.58 -10.28
N LEU A 50 -0.69 -2.60 -10.48
CA LEU A 50 -0.89 -3.22 -11.80
C LEU A 50 -1.61 -2.24 -12.73
N ARG A 51 -0.93 -1.77 -13.77
CA ARG A 51 -1.50 -0.79 -14.70
C ARG A 51 -2.57 -1.37 -15.63
N ASP A 52 -2.25 -2.51 -16.21
CA ASP A 52 -3.14 -3.27 -17.11
C ASP A 52 -2.70 -4.75 -17.14
N GLU A 53 -3.48 -5.61 -17.80
CA GLU A 53 -3.15 -7.04 -17.91
C GLU A 53 -1.82 -7.31 -18.64
N LYS A 54 -1.40 -6.42 -19.55
CA LYS A 54 -0.12 -6.56 -20.25
C LYS A 54 1.09 -6.28 -19.35
N ASP A 55 0.88 -5.57 -18.24
CA ASP A 55 1.91 -5.30 -17.24
C ASP A 55 2.08 -6.46 -16.24
N TYR A 56 1.11 -7.39 -16.13
CA TYR A 56 1.13 -8.43 -15.11
C TYR A 56 2.42 -9.25 -15.12
N GLU A 57 2.77 -9.83 -16.26
CA GLU A 57 3.95 -10.71 -16.34
C GLU A 57 5.24 -9.97 -15.99
N SER A 58 5.41 -8.74 -16.50
CA SER A 58 6.61 -7.94 -16.17
C SER A 58 6.67 -7.56 -14.70
N PHE A 59 5.53 -7.22 -14.08
CA PHE A 59 5.46 -6.90 -12.65
C PHE A 59 5.77 -8.14 -11.80
N PHE A 60 5.22 -9.28 -12.18
CA PHE A 60 5.46 -10.55 -11.50
C PHE A 60 6.95 -10.93 -11.53
N GLN A 61 7.58 -10.88 -12.71
CA GLN A 61 9.01 -11.20 -12.86
C GLN A 61 9.91 -10.19 -12.14
N ASP A 62 9.62 -8.89 -12.21
CA ASP A 62 10.36 -7.87 -11.47
C ASP A 62 10.33 -8.16 -9.96
N THR A 63 9.16 -8.52 -9.43
CA THR A 63 8.97 -8.84 -8.00
C THR A 63 9.73 -10.10 -7.60
N LEU A 64 9.64 -11.17 -8.40
CA LEU A 64 10.39 -12.40 -8.12
C LEU A 64 11.89 -12.17 -8.15
N LYS A 65 12.38 -11.41 -9.13
CA LYS A 65 13.79 -11.07 -9.26
C LYS A 65 14.29 -10.23 -8.07
N ALA A 66 13.52 -9.24 -7.64
CA ALA A 66 13.85 -8.41 -6.48
C ALA A 66 13.93 -9.23 -5.19
N GLY A 67 13.08 -10.26 -5.05
CA GLY A 67 13.11 -11.20 -3.94
C GLY A 67 14.04 -12.40 -4.13
N HIS A 68 14.98 -12.33 -5.07
CA HIS A 68 15.93 -13.41 -5.38
C HIS A 68 15.28 -14.77 -5.67
N TYR A 69 14.02 -14.76 -6.16
CA TYR A 69 13.18 -15.92 -6.43
C TYR A 69 12.81 -16.77 -5.20
N GLU A 70 13.00 -16.25 -3.99
CA GLU A 70 12.59 -16.89 -2.73
C GLU A 70 11.16 -16.51 -2.30
N ASN A 71 10.47 -15.73 -3.12
CA ASN A 71 9.10 -15.28 -2.87
C ASN A 71 8.11 -16.46 -2.89
N ASN A 72 7.09 -16.37 -2.06
CA ASN A 72 5.89 -17.16 -2.26
C ASN A 72 5.14 -16.63 -3.49
N ARG A 73 5.09 -17.40 -4.56
CA ARG A 73 4.54 -16.99 -5.86
C ARG A 73 3.05 -16.67 -5.80
N GLU A 74 2.28 -17.44 -5.04
CA GLU A 74 0.85 -17.19 -4.84
C GLU A 74 0.61 -15.85 -4.13
N SER A 75 1.38 -15.56 -3.09
CA SER A 75 1.30 -14.25 -2.40
C SER A 75 1.67 -13.08 -3.31
N VAL A 76 2.66 -13.25 -4.19
CA VAL A 76 3.02 -12.23 -5.19
C VAL A 76 1.87 -12.01 -6.18
N GLU A 77 1.24 -13.07 -6.66
CA GLU A 77 0.07 -12.97 -7.55
C GLU A 77 -1.08 -12.22 -6.89
N ILE A 78 -1.46 -12.61 -5.66
CA ILE A 78 -2.50 -11.95 -4.88
C ILE A 78 -2.19 -10.45 -4.73
N MET A 79 -0.97 -10.10 -4.32
CA MET A 79 -0.53 -8.72 -4.16
C MET A 79 -0.71 -7.91 -5.45
N ILE A 80 -0.23 -8.44 -6.58
CA ILE A 80 -0.28 -7.74 -7.86
C ILE A 80 -1.73 -7.57 -8.34
N ARG A 81 -2.52 -8.64 -8.33
CA ARG A 81 -3.89 -8.61 -8.84
C ARG A 81 -4.82 -7.76 -8.00
N SER A 82 -4.64 -7.72 -6.67
CA SER A 82 -5.45 -6.89 -5.78
C SER A 82 -5.07 -5.40 -5.81
N SER A 83 -3.87 -5.05 -6.31
CA SER A 83 -3.31 -3.71 -6.18
C SER A 83 -4.19 -2.59 -6.74
N ARG A 84 -4.89 -2.80 -7.86
CA ARG A 84 -5.79 -1.78 -8.44
C ARG A 84 -6.96 -1.46 -7.54
N GLY A 85 -7.64 -2.50 -7.04
CA GLY A 85 -8.77 -2.31 -6.13
C GLY A 85 -8.35 -1.63 -4.83
N ILE A 86 -7.16 -1.95 -4.31
CA ILE A 86 -6.60 -1.29 -3.13
C ILE A 86 -6.33 0.19 -3.40
N ILE A 87 -5.76 0.56 -4.54
CA ILE A 87 -5.55 1.97 -4.90
C ILE A 87 -6.87 2.73 -5.01
N GLU A 88 -7.88 2.14 -5.66
CA GLU A 88 -9.22 2.74 -5.78
C GLU A 88 -9.84 2.96 -4.38
N GLU A 89 -9.68 2.01 -3.47
CA GLU A 89 -10.17 2.11 -2.09
C GLU A 89 -9.42 3.19 -1.31
N LEU A 90 -8.09 3.24 -1.37
CA LEU A 90 -7.28 4.29 -0.74
C LEU A 90 -7.70 5.68 -1.22
N MET A 91 -7.90 5.87 -2.53
CA MET A 91 -8.38 7.13 -3.09
C MET A 91 -9.79 7.47 -2.59
N SER A 92 -10.66 6.48 -2.43
CA SER A 92 -12.01 6.68 -1.86
C SER A 92 -11.98 7.13 -0.40
N TRP A 93 -10.92 6.82 0.33
CA TRP A 93 -10.65 7.29 1.70
C TRP A 93 -9.90 8.61 1.75
N GLY A 94 -9.67 9.24 0.59
CA GLY A 94 -9.08 10.57 0.47
C GLY A 94 -7.57 10.59 0.30
N VAL A 95 -6.92 9.46 0.01
CA VAL A 95 -5.50 9.44 -0.37
C VAL A 95 -5.35 10.10 -1.73
N GLU A 96 -4.42 11.03 -1.82
CA GLU A 96 -4.12 11.79 -3.03
C GLU A 96 -2.80 11.29 -3.64
N PHE A 97 -2.84 10.91 -4.92
CA PHE A 97 -1.64 10.61 -5.70
C PHE A 97 -1.43 11.69 -6.76
N GLU A 98 -0.19 11.88 -7.20
CA GLU A 98 0.14 12.83 -8.24
C GLU A 98 -0.67 12.60 -9.52
N GLN A 99 -1.19 13.69 -10.08
CA GLN A 99 -1.99 13.67 -11.29
C GLN A 99 -1.54 14.77 -12.25
N LYS A 100 -1.75 14.51 -13.54
CA LYS A 100 -1.61 15.50 -14.58
C LYS A 100 -2.81 15.41 -15.52
N ASP A 101 -3.48 16.53 -15.75
CA ASP A 101 -4.67 16.61 -16.61
C ASP A 101 -5.80 15.61 -16.20
N GLY A 102 -5.90 15.31 -14.89
CA GLY A 102 -6.88 14.37 -14.33
C GLY A 102 -6.48 12.90 -14.41
N GLU A 103 -5.30 12.58 -14.94
CA GLU A 103 -4.78 11.22 -15.00
C GLU A 103 -3.66 11.00 -13.97
N LEU A 104 -3.65 9.82 -13.34
CA LEU A 104 -2.61 9.43 -12.38
C LEU A 104 -1.24 9.38 -13.06
N LEU A 105 -0.26 9.98 -12.39
CA LEU A 105 1.14 9.91 -12.80
C LEU A 105 1.82 8.69 -12.22
N TYR A 106 2.62 8.04 -13.05
CA TYR A 106 3.37 6.85 -12.67
C TYR A 106 4.87 7.08 -12.84
N THR A 107 5.61 6.70 -11.83
CA THR A 107 7.08 6.63 -11.87
C THR A 107 7.58 5.20 -11.76
N ARG A 108 8.90 5.04 -11.77
CA ARG A 108 9.56 3.76 -11.50
C ARG A 108 10.85 3.98 -10.72
N GLU A 109 11.23 2.98 -9.96
CA GLU A 109 12.50 2.89 -9.26
C GLU A 109 13.29 1.64 -9.71
N GLY A 110 14.49 1.45 -9.16
CA GLY A 110 15.52 0.57 -9.67
C GLY A 110 15.15 -0.89 -9.96
N ALA A 111 14.17 -1.47 -9.25
CA ALA A 111 13.75 -2.86 -9.45
C ALA A 111 12.62 -3.03 -10.49
N HIS A 112 12.11 -1.94 -11.05
CA HIS A 112 10.96 -1.96 -11.95
C HIS A 112 11.35 -1.82 -13.41
N SER A 113 10.82 -2.69 -14.28
CA SER A 113 10.98 -2.60 -15.74
C SER A 113 10.03 -1.58 -16.39
N ARG A 114 8.94 -1.18 -15.69
CA ARG A 114 7.92 -0.23 -16.16
C ARG A 114 7.57 0.79 -15.10
N ASN A 115 7.00 1.93 -15.52
CA ASN A 115 6.41 2.92 -14.62
C ASN A 115 5.10 2.38 -14.07
N ARG A 116 5.08 1.98 -12.79
CA ARG A 116 3.92 1.45 -12.09
C ARG A 116 3.80 1.91 -10.65
N ILE A 117 4.60 2.88 -10.25
CA ILE A 117 4.61 3.43 -8.89
C ILE A 117 3.76 4.69 -8.88
N LEU A 118 2.74 4.72 -8.05
CA LEU A 118 2.00 5.92 -7.67
C LEU A 118 2.68 6.56 -6.47
N TYR A 119 2.70 7.88 -6.41
CA TYR A 119 3.40 8.63 -5.39
C TYR A 119 2.66 9.93 -5.06
N HIS A 120 2.97 10.51 -3.92
CA HIS A 120 2.54 11.84 -3.50
C HIS A 120 3.77 12.60 -3.03
N GLU A 121 4.26 13.55 -3.82
CA GLU A 121 5.52 14.24 -3.59
C GLU A 121 6.64 13.28 -3.15
N ASP A 122 7.30 13.57 -2.03
CA ASP A 122 8.31 12.72 -1.37
C ASP A 122 7.83 12.19 -0.01
N ILE A 123 6.50 12.13 0.18
CA ILE A 123 5.84 11.79 1.44
C ILE A 123 4.68 10.80 1.25
N THR A 124 4.78 9.91 0.29
CA THR A 124 3.68 8.96 -0.05
C THR A 124 3.22 8.14 1.16
N GLY A 125 4.14 7.73 2.01
CA GLY A 125 3.82 6.98 3.23
C GLY A 125 3.04 7.82 4.25
N GLU A 126 3.42 9.08 4.45
CA GLU A 126 2.71 10.02 5.32
C GLU A 126 1.31 10.28 4.78
N GLU A 127 1.17 10.51 3.47
CA GLU A 127 -0.12 10.72 2.83
C GLU A 127 -1.06 9.52 3.06
N ILE A 128 -0.61 8.31 2.73
CA ILE A 128 -1.43 7.10 2.88
C ILE A 128 -1.78 6.86 4.35
N THR A 129 -0.79 6.78 5.24
CA THR A 129 -1.04 6.45 6.65
C THR A 129 -1.78 7.56 7.38
N GLY A 130 -1.55 8.83 7.01
CA GLY A 130 -2.25 9.98 7.56
C GLY A 130 -3.75 9.97 7.27
N LYS A 131 -4.16 9.54 6.07
CA LYS A 131 -5.57 9.43 5.68
C LYS A 131 -6.26 8.21 6.33
N LEU A 132 -5.50 7.14 6.61
CA LEU A 132 -6.05 5.94 7.24
C LEU A 132 -6.19 6.07 8.77
N LEU A 133 -5.56 7.05 9.40
CA LEU A 133 -5.63 7.34 10.84
C LEU A 133 -6.88 8.16 11.20
#